data_741ba826daa2621a242a828d51b0dde2
#
_entry.id   741ba826daa2621a242a828d51b0dde2
#
_cell.length_a   1.000
_cell.length_b   1.000
_cell.length_c   1.000
_cell.angle_alpha   90.00
_cell.angle_beta   90.00
_cell.angle_gamma   90.00
#
_symmetry.space_group_name_H-M   'P 1'
#
loop_
_entity.id
_entity.type
_entity.pdbx_description
1 polymer ?
#
loop_
_entity_poly.entity_id
_entity_poly.type
_entity_poly.pdbx_seq_one_letter_code
_entity_poly.pdbx_strand_id
1 'polypeptide(L)'
;MRFHAQNDSFLLTSNENVNSRDIYLDKLEDVHHSYIMDITVKQHGPNIHNGHLSLGKDRFPCTLGRAGILANKKEGDGGTPAGIWKIQDCWFRYDKWLNPPLHLPSHVITETSGWSDDPNDPDYNCPVRLPHVYSHEKLWRSDDQYDVVITLNHNTMPAIPGAGSAIFFHLAKPDYGPTEGCVAISHQHMLEILPLLTSETNMIIEA
;
A
#
# COMPACT_ATOMS: atom_id res chain seq x y z
N MET A 1 68.09 42.18 -25.81
CA MET A 1 67.13 42.10 -24.71
C MET A 1 66.71 40.68 -24.55
N ARG A 2 67.13 40.03 -23.48
CA ARG A 2 66.80 38.63 -23.17
C ARG A 2 65.67 38.65 -22.14
N PHE A 3 64.54 37.94 -22.44
CA PHE A 3 63.53 37.65 -21.44
C PHE A 3 63.67 36.22 -21.01
N HIS A 4 63.84 36.04 -19.67
CA HIS A 4 63.82 34.77 -18.97
C HIS A 4 62.37 34.33 -18.81
N ALA A 5 62.08 33.12 -19.18
CA ALA A 5 60.85 32.41 -18.80
C ALA A 5 61.16 31.56 -17.56
N GLN A 6 60.45 31.81 -16.48
CA GLN A 6 60.41 30.96 -15.29
C GLN A 6 59.41 29.83 -15.53
N ASN A 7 59.91 28.63 -15.33
CA ASN A 7 59.08 27.40 -15.25
C ASN A 7 58.53 27.26 -13.82
N ASP A 8 57.24 27.44 -13.65
CA ASP A 8 56.52 26.95 -12.47
C ASP A 8 55.93 25.59 -12.79
N SER A 9 56.55 24.57 -12.19
CA SER A 9 56.07 23.20 -12.21
C SER A 9 54.96 23.06 -11.17
N PHE A 10 53.69 23.00 -11.63
CA PHE A 10 52.56 22.59 -10.81
C PHE A 10 52.58 21.05 -10.69
N LEU A 11 52.87 20.58 -9.50
CA LEU A 11 52.67 19.17 -9.10
C LEU A 11 51.16 18.89 -9.02
N LEU A 12 50.63 18.17 -9.98
CA LEU A 12 49.33 17.55 -9.88
C LEU A 12 49.46 16.34 -8.96
N THR A 13 48.90 16.45 -7.77
CA THR A 13 48.71 15.32 -6.85
C THR A 13 47.63 14.40 -7.44
N SER A 14 48.01 13.17 -7.53
CA SER A 14 47.29 12.03 -8.07
C SER A 14 45.97 11.73 -7.38
N ASN A 15 44.90 11.63 -8.18
CA ASN A 15 43.99 10.50 -8.32
C ASN A 15 43.45 9.86 -7.04
N GLU A 16 42.26 10.22 -6.71
CA GLU A 16 41.32 9.22 -6.24
C GLU A 16 40.61 8.63 -7.46
N ASN A 17 40.91 7.37 -7.80
CA ASN A 17 40.20 6.57 -8.78
C ASN A 17 38.81 6.23 -8.19
N VAL A 18 37.88 7.16 -8.26
CA VAL A 18 36.47 6.84 -8.03
C VAL A 18 36.00 6.05 -9.25
N ASN A 19 35.72 4.78 -9.02
CA ASN A 19 35.28 3.88 -10.06
C ASN A 19 33.93 4.38 -10.60
N SER A 20 33.86 4.65 -11.90
CA SER A 20 32.65 5.16 -12.55
C SER A 20 31.43 4.24 -12.32
N ARG A 21 31.69 2.99 -11.99
CA ARG A 21 30.68 1.98 -11.66
C ARG A 21 30.08 2.21 -10.27
N ASP A 22 30.89 2.68 -9.31
CA ASP A 22 30.43 2.99 -7.94
C ASP A 22 29.57 4.26 -7.92
N ILE A 23 29.94 5.27 -8.72
CA ILE A 23 29.10 6.49 -8.90
C ILE A 23 27.76 6.17 -9.59
N TYR A 24 27.75 5.16 -10.49
CA TYR A 24 26.52 4.75 -11.17
C TYR A 24 25.61 3.95 -10.25
N LEU A 25 26.18 3.10 -9.40
CA LEU A 25 25.44 2.34 -8.38
C LEU A 25 24.89 3.25 -7.29
N ASP A 26 25.70 4.18 -6.76
CA ASP A 26 25.23 5.21 -5.79
C ASP A 26 24.08 6.05 -6.36
N LYS A 27 24.18 6.47 -7.63
CA LYS A 27 23.09 7.20 -8.28
C LYS A 27 21.84 6.36 -8.52
N LEU A 28 21.99 5.05 -8.74
CA LEU A 28 20.86 4.14 -8.86
C LEU A 28 20.21 3.85 -7.50
N GLU A 29 20.98 3.77 -6.43
CA GLU A 29 20.47 3.62 -5.07
C GLU A 29 19.76 4.90 -4.60
N ASP A 30 20.31 6.08 -4.88
CA ASP A 30 19.66 7.37 -4.60
C ASP A 30 18.37 7.56 -5.41
N VAL A 31 18.33 7.14 -6.66
CA VAL A 31 17.12 7.16 -7.49
C VAL A 31 16.08 6.16 -6.97
N HIS A 32 16.51 4.99 -6.47
CA HIS A 32 15.59 3.99 -5.93
C HIS A 32 15.01 4.41 -4.57
N HIS A 33 15.81 5.05 -3.71
CA HIS A 33 15.38 5.59 -2.41
C HIS A 33 14.50 6.85 -2.52
N SER A 34 14.59 7.57 -3.64
CA SER A 34 13.85 8.82 -3.88
C SER A 34 12.37 8.62 -4.20
N TYR A 35 11.88 7.38 -4.38
CA TYR A 35 10.51 7.11 -4.83
C TYR A 35 9.65 6.26 -3.89
N ILE A 36 10.18 5.83 -2.74
CA ILE A 36 9.34 5.15 -1.74
C ILE A 36 8.57 6.22 -0.98
N MET A 37 7.28 6.32 -1.24
CA MET A 37 6.40 7.26 -0.53
C MET A 37 5.42 6.47 0.32
N ASP A 38 5.41 6.73 1.62
CA ASP A 38 4.40 6.19 2.51
C ASP A 38 3.05 6.90 2.32
N ILE A 39 2.00 6.14 2.49
CA ILE A 39 0.63 6.65 2.54
C ILE A 39 0.31 7.00 3.99
N THR A 40 -0.17 8.20 4.24
CA THR A 40 -0.71 8.59 5.56
C THR A 40 -2.22 8.70 5.49
N VAL A 41 -2.92 8.03 6.41
CA VAL A 41 -4.39 8.04 6.54
C VAL A 41 -4.77 8.65 7.87
N LYS A 42 -5.66 9.66 7.84
CA LYS A 42 -6.17 10.35 9.03
C LYS A 42 -7.68 10.53 8.93
N GLN A 43 -8.36 10.43 10.06
CA GLN A 43 -9.75 10.83 10.13
C GLN A 43 -9.90 12.32 9.83
N HIS A 44 -10.89 12.68 9.01
CA HIS A 44 -11.19 14.06 8.68
C HIS A 44 -12.65 14.22 8.23
N GLY A 45 -13.32 15.22 8.78
CA GLY A 45 -14.70 15.53 8.42
C GLY A 45 -15.70 15.25 9.54
N PRO A 46 -16.99 15.44 9.27
CA PRO A 46 -18.03 15.39 10.31
C PRO A 46 -18.37 13.97 10.75
N ASN A 47 -18.14 12.96 9.93
CA ASN A 47 -18.45 11.57 10.24
C ASN A 47 -17.16 10.82 10.62
N ILE A 48 -17.29 9.89 11.56
CA ILE A 48 -16.16 9.13 12.08
C ILE A 48 -15.44 8.26 11.01
N HIS A 49 -16.16 7.88 9.96
CA HIS A 49 -15.62 7.11 8.84
C HIS A 49 -15.04 7.98 7.71
N ASN A 50 -15.17 9.29 7.78
CA ASN A 50 -14.57 10.15 6.77
C ASN A 50 -13.08 10.36 7.07
N GLY A 51 -12.26 10.31 6.04
CA GLY A 51 -10.81 10.46 6.18
C GLY A 51 -10.14 11.13 4.98
N HIS A 52 -8.87 11.37 5.14
CA HIS A 52 -7.95 11.72 4.07
C HIS A 52 -6.85 10.68 3.96
N LEU A 53 -6.48 10.39 2.74
CA LEU A 53 -5.26 9.68 2.38
C LEU A 53 -4.29 10.69 1.77
N SER A 54 -3.05 10.74 2.23
CA SER A 54 -1.99 11.59 1.70
C SER A 54 -0.85 10.75 1.15
N LEU A 55 -0.36 11.09 -0.04
CA LEU A 55 0.80 10.49 -0.67
C LEU A 55 1.71 11.62 -1.19
N GLY A 56 2.86 11.81 -0.59
CA GLY A 56 3.69 12.98 -0.84
C GLY A 56 2.93 14.29 -0.54
N LYS A 57 2.78 15.15 -1.53
CA LYS A 57 2.03 16.42 -1.40
C LYS A 57 0.55 16.30 -1.73
N ASP A 58 0.14 15.20 -2.34
CA ASP A 58 -1.22 14.99 -2.81
C ASP A 58 -2.10 14.43 -1.69
N ARG A 59 -3.36 14.84 -1.69
CA ARG A 59 -4.34 14.45 -0.67
C ARG A 59 -5.64 14.07 -1.33
N PHE A 60 -6.17 12.91 -0.92
CA PHE A 60 -7.36 12.29 -1.47
C PHE A 60 -8.40 12.03 -0.37
N PRO A 61 -9.69 12.29 -0.60
CA PRO A 61 -10.73 11.81 0.30
C PRO A 61 -10.73 10.29 0.36
N CYS A 62 -10.89 9.73 1.56
CA CYS A 62 -11.05 8.29 1.76
C CYS A 62 -12.20 8.01 2.73
N THR A 63 -12.67 6.78 2.73
CA THR A 63 -13.58 6.28 3.75
C THR A 63 -12.91 5.18 4.56
N LEU A 64 -13.31 5.10 5.81
CA LEU A 64 -12.77 4.24 6.85
C LEU A 64 -13.85 3.30 7.39
N GLY A 65 -13.49 2.46 8.33
CA GLY A 65 -14.43 1.63 9.06
C GLY A 65 -15.54 2.44 9.73
N ARG A 66 -16.74 1.85 9.87
CA ARG A 66 -17.90 2.51 10.49
C ARG A 66 -17.66 2.95 11.94
N ALA A 67 -16.68 2.35 12.63
CA ALA A 67 -16.25 2.72 13.98
C ALA A 67 -15.05 3.70 13.99
N GLY A 68 -14.61 4.21 12.83
CA GLY A 68 -13.45 5.08 12.70
C GLY A 68 -12.13 4.35 12.87
N ILE A 69 -11.10 5.05 13.31
CA ILE A 69 -9.76 4.50 13.54
C ILE A 69 -9.67 4.00 14.99
N LEU A 70 -9.26 2.74 15.18
CA LEU A 70 -9.16 2.09 16.48
C LEU A 70 -7.72 1.65 16.77
N ALA A 71 -7.21 1.98 17.97
CA ALA A 71 -5.91 1.54 18.44
C ALA A 71 -5.87 0.03 18.76
N ASN A 72 -7.00 -0.53 19.21
CA ASN A 72 -7.12 -1.94 19.61
C ASN A 72 -8.17 -2.64 18.75
N LYS A 73 -7.76 -3.04 17.57
CA LYS A 73 -8.60 -3.74 16.58
C LYS A 73 -9.04 -5.11 17.07
N LYS A 74 -10.31 -5.44 16.81
CA LYS A 74 -10.88 -6.78 17.00
C LYS A 74 -11.70 -7.19 15.78
N GLU A 75 -11.89 -8.49 15.61
CA GLU A 75 -12.77 -8.99 14.55
C GLU A 75 -14.21 -8.47 14.72
N GLY A 76 -14.81 -8.04 13.61
CA GLY A 76 -16.19 -7.55 13.56
C GLY A 76 -16.46 -6.20 14.24
N ASP A 77 -15.46 -5.47 14.75
CA ASP A 77 -15.66 -4.18 15.43
C ASP A 77 -15.95 -3.01 14.46
N GLY A 78 -15.75 -3.22 13.17
CA GLY A 78 -15.97 -2.21 12.12
C GLY A 78 -14.99 -1.05 12.14
N GLY A 79 -13.86 -1.16 12.85
CA GLY A 79 -12.84 -0.13 12.95
C GLY A 79 -11.66 -0.35 12.03
N THR A 80 -11.09 0.75 11.54
CA THR A 80 -9.82 0.74 10.81
C THR A 80 -8.66 0.72 11.81
N PRO A 81 -7.73 -0.24 11.74
CA PRO A 81 -6.66 -0.36 12.73
C PRO A 81 -5.65 0.77 12.60
N ALA A 82 -5.41 1.51 13.70
CA ALA A 82 -4.27 2.43 13.79
C ALA A 82 -2.95 1.67 13.75
N GLY A 83 -1.94 2.22 13.10
CA GLY A 83 -0.62 1.61 13.01
C GLY A 83 0.09 1.89 11.70
N ILE A 84 1.21 1.20 11.51
CA ILE A 84 1.99 1.21 10.27
C ILE A 84 1.86 -0.16 9.63
N TRP A 85 1.24 -0.20 8.46
CA TRP A 85 0.93 -1.44 7.76
C TRP A 85 1.63 -1.47 6.42
N LYS A 86 2.43 -2.50 6.20
CA LYS A 86 3.13 -2.70 4.93
C LYS A 86 2.13 -3.13 3.85
N ILE A 87 2.22 -2.54 2.68
CA ILE A 87 1.51 -3.01 1.49
C ILE A 87 2.13 -4.33 1.04
N GLN A 88 1.30 -5.33 0.74
CA GLN A 88 1.75 -6.66 0.35
C GLN A 88 1.44 -6.95 -1.12
N ASP A 89 0.20 -7.31 -1.41
CA ASP A 89 -0.22 -7.81 -2.72
C ASP A 89 -1.34 -6.96 -3.31
N CYS A 90 -1.42 -6.97 -4.64
CA CYS A 90 -2.54 -6.41 -5.38
C CYS A 90 -3.40 -7.55 -5.96
N TRP A 91 -4.66 -7.60 -5.59
CA TRP A 91 -5.68 -8.49 -6.14
C TRP A 91 -6.60 -7.69 -7.06
N PHE A 92 -6.90 -8.18 -8.26
CA PHE A 92 -7.67 -7.40 -9.21
C PHE A 92 -8.59 -8.25 -10.10
N ARG A 93 -9.67 -7.65 -10.56
CA ARG A 93 -10.62 -8.16 -11.52
C ARG A 93 -10.07 -7.96 -12.95
N TYR A 94 -9.57 -9.03 -13.59
CA TYR A 94 -9.00 -8.94 -14.94
C TYR A 94 -10.00 -8.47 -16.01
N ASP A 95 -11.31 -8.68 -15.77
CA ASP A 95 -12.40 -8.28 -16.67
C ASP A 95 -12.76 -6.78 -16.54
N LYS A 96 -12.32 -6.12 -15.50
CA LYS A 96 -12.56 -4.69 -15.22
C LYS A 96 -11.29 -3.85 -15.17
N TRP A 97 -10.17 -4.46 -14.83
CA TRP A 97 -8.89 -3.80 -14.66
C TRP A 97 -7.81 -4.45 -15.53
N LEU A 98 -7.72 -4.03 -16.81
CA LEU A 98 -6.97 -4.74 -17.85
C LEU A 98 -5.43 -4.64 -17.72
N ASN A 99 -4.91 -3.57 -17.15
CA ASN A 99 -3.47 -3.36 -17.02
C ASN A 99 -3.14 -2.72 -15.67
N PRO A 100 -3.22 -3.44 -14.56
CA PRO A 100 -2.78 -2.89 -13.29
C PRO A 100 -1.26 -2.63 -13.37
N PRO A 101 -0.78 -1.44 -12.97
CA PRO A 101 0.65 -1.18 -12.89
C PRO A 101 1.23 -2.02 -11.76
N LEU A 102 2.17 -2.91 -12.12
CA LEU A 102 2.57 -4.03 -11.27
C LEU A 102 3.95 -3.82 -10.65
N HIS A 103 4.04 -2.91 -9.69
CA HIS A 103 5.18 -2.86 -8.78
C HIS A 103 4.92 -3.67 -7.48
N LEU A 104 3.79 -4.38 -7.42
CA LEU A 104 3.38 -5.27 -6.35
C LEU A 104 3.18 -6.69 -6.89
N PRO A 105 3.44 -7.74 -6.10
CA PRO A 105 2.94 -9.07 -6.40
C PRO A 105 1.45 -9.01 -6.69
N SER A 106 0.99 -9.67 -7.74
CA SER A 106 -0.37 -9.47 -8.24
C SER A 106 -1.10 -10.77 -8.48
N HIS A 107 -2.38 -10.79 -8.10
CA HIS A 107 -3.26 -11.95 -8.16
C HIS A 107 -4.56 -11.59 -8.87
N VAL A 108 -5.03 -12.50 -9.72
CA VAL A 108 -6.32 -12.34 -10.38
C VAL A 108 -7.44 -12.79 -9.46
N ILE A 109 -8.43 -11.92 -9.24
CA ILE A 109 -9.68 -12.28 -8.55
C ILE A 109 -10.55 -13.09 -9.51
N THR A 110 -10.99 -14.25 -9.06
CA THR A 110 -11.92 -15.15 -9.75
C THR A 110 -13.18 -15.38 -8.93
N GLU A 111 -14.21 -15.99 -9.50
CA GLU A 111 -15.45 -16.34 -8.79
C GLU A 111 -15.22 -17.23 -7.55
N THR A 112 -14.08 -17.92 -7.51
CA THR A 112 -13.70 -18.78 -6.40
C THR A 112 -12.72 -18.13 -5.42
N SER A 113 -12.40 -16.85 -5.57
CA SER A 113 -11.51 -16.13 -4.66
C SER A 113 -12.26 -15.67 -3.42
N GLY A 114 -11.74 -16.02 -2.24
CA GLY A 114 -12.24 -15.62 -0.94
C GLY A 114 -11.11 -15.25 0.01
N TRP A 115 -11.48 -14.72 1.17
CA TRP A 115 -10.56 -14.40 2.26
C TRP A 115 -11.19 -14.83 3.58
N SER A 116 -10.53 -15.70 4.35
CA SER A 116 -11.10 -16.22 5.60
C SER A 116 -11.14 -15.13 6.68
N ASP A 117 -12.30 -14.96 7.31
CA ASP A 117 -12.57 -14.03 8.40
C ASP A 117 -13.09 -14.74 9.68
N ASP A 118 -13.10 -16.09 9.70
CA ASP A 118 -13.52 -16.85 10.84
C ASP A 118 -12.35 -17.15 11.80
N PRO A 119 -12.38 -16.67 13.05
CA PRO A 119 -11.32 -16.95 14.02
C PRO A 119 -11.08 -18.43 14.35
N ASN A 120 -12.01 -19.32 13.96
CA ASN A 120 -11.85 -20.78 14.15
C ASN A 120 -11.23 -21.47 12.93
N ASP A 121 -11.04 -20.74 11.84
CA ASP A 121 -10.40 -21.27 10.63
C ASP A 121 -8.88 -21.35 10.83
N PRO A 122 -8.22 -22.50 10.55
CA PRO A 122 -6.76 -22.57 10.49
C PRO A 122 -6.14 -21.57 9.48
N ASP A 123 -6.89 -21.22 8.42
CA ASP A 123 -6.50 -20.25 7.41
C ASP A 123 -7.02 -18.83 7.70
N TYR A 124 -7.34 -18.51 8.97
CA TYR A 124 -7.80 -17.19 9.39
C TYR A 124 -6.90 -16.07 8.86
N ASN A 125 -7.51 -15.04 8.30
CA ASN A 125 -6.86 -13.89 7.67
C ASN A 125 -5.92 -14.26 6.49
N CYS A 126 -6.27 -15.31 5.76
CA CYS A 126 -5.56 -15.74 4.55
C CYS A 126 -6.52 -15.85 3.35
N PRO A 127 -5.99 -15.80 2.11
CA PRO A 127 -6.78 -16.10 0.93
C PRO A 127 -7.22 -17.56 0.93
N VAL A 128 -8.49 -17.79 0.59
CA VAL A 128 -9.09 -19.14 0.51
C VAL A 128 -9.80 -19.33 -0.82
N ARG A 129 -9.98 -20.60 -1.21
CA ARG A 129 -10.73 -20.95 -2.40
C ARG A 129 -12.17 -21.34 -2.06
N LEU A 130 -13.12 -20.74 -2.77
CA LEU A 130 -14.54 -21.05 -2.61
C LEU A 130 -14.99 -22.26 -3.45
N PRO A 131 -15.95 -23.09 -2.94
CA PRO A 131 -16.62 -22.93 -1.66
C PRO A 131 -15.71 -23.25 -0.48
N HIS A 132 -15.84 -22.52 0.64
CA HIS A 132 -15.09 -22.69 1.87
C HIS A 132 -16.04 -22.92 3.03
N VAL A 133 -15.64 -23.75 4.02
CA VAL A 133 -16.54 -24.20 5.11
C VAL A 133 -16.68 -23.19 6.23
N TYR A 134 -15.68 -22.32 6.42
CA TYR A 134 -15.68 -21.27 7.41
C TYR A 134 -16.19 -19.94 6.82
N SER A 135 -16.49 -18.98 7.68
CA SER A 135 -16.85 -17.63 7.27
C SER A 135 -15.74 -16.98 6.44
N HIS A 136 -16.12 -16.25 5.42
CA HIS A 136 -15.16 -15.63 4.51
C HIS A 136 -15.76 -14.46 3.73
N GLU A 137 -14.93 -13.51 3.35
CA GLU A 137 -15.27 -12.51 2.35
C GLU A 137 -15.15 -13.07 0.94
N LYS A 138 -16.14 -12.77 0.09
CA LYS A 138 -16.06 -13.04 -1.36
C LYS A 138 -15.33 -11.88 -2.04
N LEU A 139 -14.22 -12.16 -2.73
CA LEU A 139 -13.50 -11.12 -3.45
C LEU A 139 -14.15 -10.81 -4.81
N TRP A 140 -14.79 -11.80 -5.44
CA TRP A 140 -15.57 -11.57 -6.67
C TRP A 140 -16.94 -11.00 -6.32
N ARG A 141 -17.13 -9.70 -6.52
CA ARG A 141 -18.34 -8.97 -6.16
C ARG A 141 -19.07 -8.45 -7.39
N SER A 142 -20.36 -8.19 -7.25
CA SER A 142 -21.18 -7.55 -8.29
C SER A 142 -21.05 -6.01 -8.27
N ASP A 143 -20.65 -5.45 -7.11
CA ASP A 143 -20.27 -4.05 -7.01
C ASP A 143 -18.79 -3.86 -7.37
N ASP A 144 -18.36 -2.61 -7.56
CA ASP A 144 -17.01 -2.31 -8.03
C ASP A 144 -15.97 -2.22 -6.90
N GLN A 145 -16.38 -2.42 -5.63
CA GLN A 145 -15.52 -2.15 -4.47
C GLN A 145 -14.24 -2.99 -4.47
N TYR A 146 -14.29 -4.23 -4.96
CA TYR A 146 -13.15 -5.14 -5.02
C TYR A 146 -12.65 -5.38 -6.46
N ASP A 147 -12.87 -4.43 -7.36
CA ASP A 147 -12.22 -4.50 -8.68
C ASP A 147 -10.70 -4.42 -8.56
N VAL A 148 -10.22 -3.70 -7.53
CA VAL A 148 -8.83 -3.70 -7.05
C VAL A 148 -8.83 -3.74 -5.54
N VAL A 149 -8.04 -4.65 -4.97
CA VAL A 149 -7.83 -4.84 -3.53
C VAL A 149 -6.34 -4.93 -3.27
N ILE A 150 -5.85 -4.10 -2.38
CA ILE A 150 -4.47 -4.11 -1.93
C ILE A 150 -4.45 -4.61 -0.49
N THR A 151 -3.72 -5.68 -0.22
CA THR A 151 -3.63 -6.28 1.10
C THR A 151 -2.60 -5.55 1.96
N LEU A 152 -2.90 -5.43 3.25
CA LEU A 152 -2.01 -4.87 4.26
C LEU A 152 -1.55 -5.98 5.20
N ASN A 153 -0.35 -5.84 5.77
CA ASN A 153 0.19 -6.83 6.70
C ASN A 153 -0.40 -6.77 8.12
N HIS A 154 -1.60 -6.19 8.29
CA HIS A 154 -2.31 -6.21 9.55
C HIS A 154 -2.64 -7.65 9.95
N ASN A 155 -2.18 -8.08 11.13
CA ASN A 155 -2.47 -9.39 11.69
C ASN A 155 -2.19 -10.59 10.75
N THR A 156 -1.06 -10.60 10.03
CA THR A 156 -0.82 -11.63 9.00
C THR A 156 0.13 -12.75 9.42
N MET A 157 1.26 -12.49 10.08
CA MET A 157 2.29 -13.53 10.28
C MET A 157 2.91 -13.52 11.68
N PRO A 158 2.43 -14.36 12.60
CA PRO A 158 1.24 -15.22 12.47
C PRO A 158 -0.06 -14.44 12.68
N ALA A 159 -1.12 -14.85 12.02
CA ALA A 159 -2.45 -14.32 12.30
C ALA A 159 -2.91 -14.74 13.70
N ILE A 160 -3.38 -13.78 14.49
CA ILE A 160 -3.95 -13.99 15.83
C ILE A 160 -5.47 -14.04 15.70
N PRO A 161 -6.13 -15.19 15.98
CA PRO A 161 -7.58 -15.29 15.89
C PRO A 161 -8.31 -14.19 16.66
N GLY A 162 -9.24 -13.52 16.01
CA GLY A 162 -10.04 -12.46 16.61
C GLY A 162 -9.37 -11.07 16.68
N ALA A 163 -8.13 -10.90 16.22
CA ALA A 163 -7.46 -9.60 16.20
C ALA A 163 -7.76 -8.77 14.93
N GLY A 164 -8.70 -9.21 14.12
CA GLY A 164 -9.13 -8.58 12.87
C GLY A 164 -8.51 -9.23 11.64
N SER A 165 -9.30 -9.35 10.58
CA SER A 165 -8.94 -9.94 9.29
C SER A 165 -9.34 -9.02 8.15
N ALA A 166 -8.90 -9.34 6.93
CA ALA A 166 -9.34 -8.70 5.70
C ALA A 166 -9.25 -7.16 5.73
N ILE A 167 -8.16 -6.61 6.29
CA ILE A 167 -7.91 -5.17 6.27
C ILE A 167 -7.24 -4.83 4.95
N PHE A 168 -8.03 -4.25 4.05
CA PHE A 168 -7.64 -3.95 2.68
C PHE A 168 -7.63 -2.45 2.40
N PHE A 169 -6.93 -2.08 1.34
CA PHE A 169 -7.07 -0.80 0.66
C PHE A 169 -7.73 -1.06 -0.68
N HIS A 170 -8.94 -0.51 -0.91
CA HIS A 170 -9.79 -0.85 -2.06
C HIS A 170 -10.61 0.34 -2.59
N LEU A 171 -11.55 0.09 -3.50
CA LEU A 171 -12.39 1.14 -4.08
C LEU A 171 -13.57 1.50 -3.17
N ALA A 172 -13.78 2.80 -2.98
CA ALA A 172 -14.91 3.31 -2.21
C ALA A 172 -16.25 3.16 -2.98
N LYS A 173 -17.34 3.07 -2.22
CA LYS A 173 -18.69 3.27 -2.77
C LYS A 173 -18.81 4.70 -3.34
N PRO A 174 -19.72 4.94 -4.29
CA PRO A 174 -19.90 6.28 -4.88
C PRO A 174 -20.23 7.37 -3.85
N ASP A 175 -20.90 7.02 -2.76
CA ASP A 175 -21.29 7.92 -1.67
C ASP A 175 -20.25 8.00 -0.54
N TYR A 176 -19.10 7.31 -0.66
CA TYR A 176 -18.11 7.16 0.39
C TYR A 176 -18.68 6.63 1.71
N GLY A 177 -19.73 5.80 1.64
CA GLY A 177 -20.26 5.07 2.80
C GLY A 177 -19.17 4.27 3.52
N PRO A 178 -19.35 3.99 4.83
CA PRO A 178 -18.32 3.33 5.66
C PRO A 178 -17.99 1.92 5.18
N THR A 179 -16.78 1.48 5.54
CA THR A 179 -16.32 0.09 5.40
C THR A 179 -16.48 -0.67 6.72
N GLU A 180 -16.15 -1.95 6.73
CA GLU A 180 -16.09 -2.75 7.96
C GLU A 180 -14.68 -2.75 8.62
N GLY A 181 -13.79 -1.84 8.18
CA GLY A 181 -12.45 -1.65 8.73
C GLY A 181 -11.38 -1.32 7.69
N CYS A 182 -11.66 -1.53 6.42
CA CYS A 182 -10.78 -1.19 5.32
C CYS A 182 -10.63 0.32 5.11
N VAL A 183 -9.60 0.71 4.37
CA VAL A 183 -9.46 2.05 3.80
C VAL A 183 -9.90 2.00 2.35
N ALA A 184 -10.75 2.94 1.92
CA ALA A 184 -11.20 2.95 0.52
C ALA A 184 -11.19 4.36 -0.08
N ILE A 185 -10.85 4.44 -1.38
CA ILE A 185 -10.80 5.67 -2.17
C ILE A 185 -11.57 5.49 -3.48
N SER A 186 -11.85 6.59 -4.18
CA SER A 186 -12.51 6.51 -5.47
C SER A 186 -11.68 5.74 -6.51
N HIS A 187 -12.35 5.19 -7.50
CA HIS A 187 -11.71 4.54 -8.65
C HIS A 187 -10.68 5.46 -9.33
N GLN A 188 -11.04 6.73 -9.55
CA GLN A 188 -10.14 7.71 -10.16
C GLN A 188 -8.85 7.89 -9.34
N HIS A 189 -8.96 8.06 -8.03
CA HIS A 189 -7.79 8.24 -7.17
C HIS A 189 -6.95 6.95 -7.07
N MET A 190 -7.59 5.78 -7.14
CA MET A 190 -6.85 4.51 -7.19
C MET A 190 -5.99 4.41 -8.46
N LEU A 191 -6.49 4.87 -9.62
CA LEU A 191 -5.70 4.94 -10.86
C LEU A 191 -4.46 5.83 -10.73
N GLU A 192 -4.56 6.92 -9.95
CA GLU A 192 -3.46 7.84 -9.72
C GLU A 192 -2.41 7.27 -8.73
N ILE A 193 -2.86 6.55 -7.70
CA ILE A 193 -2.02 6.07 -6.61
C ILE A 193 -1.37 4.72 -6.93
N LEU A 194 -2.11 3.78 -7.50
CA LEU A 194 -1.66 2.39 -7.70
C LEU A 194 -0.31 2.28 -8.45
N PRO A 195 -0.01 3.11 -9.49
CA PRO A 195 1.29 3.09 -10.16
C PRO A 195 2.48 3.45 -9.26
N LEU A 196 2.24 4.12 -8.14
CA LEU A 196 3.26 4.63 -7.23
C LEU A 196 3.53 3.67 -6.06
N LEU A 197 2.69 2.64 -5.88
CA LEU A 197 2.81 1.70 -4.78
C LEU A 197 3.81 0.60 -5.08
N THR A 198 4.60 0.27 -4.06
CA THR A 198 5.58 -0.83 -4.09
C THR A 198 5.46 -1.65 -2.81
N SER A 199 6.10 -2.82 -2.75
CA SER A 199 6.20 -3.62 -1.53
C SER A 199 6.96 -2.93 -0.38
N GLU A 200 7.63 -1.81 -0.64
CA GLU A 200 8.29 -1.00 0.38
C GLU A 200 7.39 0.11 0.95
N THR A 201 6.28 0.41 0.27
CA THR A 201 5.31 1.42 0.73
C THR A 201 4.61 0.96 2.00
N ASN A 202 4.52 1.85 3.00
CA ASN A 202 3.69 1.65 4.18
C ASN A 202 2.42 2.49 4.10
N MET A 203 1.35 1.98 4.69
CA MET A 203 0.14 2.75 5.02
C MET A 203 0.15 3.06 6.51
N ILE A 204 0.33 4.33 6.85
CA ILE A 204 0.38 4.85 8.21
C ILE A 204 -1.01 5.36 8.57
N ILE A 205 -1.72 4.66 9.45
CA ILE A 205 -3.08 5.01 9.88
C ILE A 205 -2.98 5.65 11.27
N GLU A 206 -3.23 6.96 11.33
CA GLU A 206 -3.09 7.76 12.54
C GLU A 206 -4.45 7.94 13.25
N ALA A 207 -4.50 7.61 14.57
CA ALA A 207 -5.68 7.78 15.43
C ALA A 207 -5.84 9.23 15.91
#